data_285c307924a405df290d32c58eba6f7a
#
_entry.id   285c307924a405df290d32c58eba6f7a
#
_cell.length_a   1.000
_cell.length_b   1.000
_cell.length_c   1.000
_cell.angle_alpha   90.00
_cell.angle_beta   90.00
_cell.angle_gamma   90.00
#
_symmetry.space_group_name_H-M   'P 1'
#
loop_
_entity.id
_entity.type
_entity.pdbx_description
1 polymer ?
#
loop_
_entity_poly.entity_id
_entity_poly.type
_entity_poly.pdbx_seq_one_letter_code
_entity_poly.pdbx_strand_id
1 'polypeptide(L)'
;MNNINPSDWIVNQVELITKKNKINTIIDVACGFGRHSVYLANKNYKVVSIDIDFKKLRTFTNNKNIRSACLNLENHEYWPIQSYFDIVIVVNYLYRSNFKNILNLVKKDGYLIYETFCIGNEKYGKPKRKEYLLENKELKNITDNRFVIKDFYQGIVSVPTKSFKQMLVAKRVAM
;
A
#
# COMPACT_ATOMS: atom_id res chain seq x y z
N MET A 1 -5.45 5.96 -19.90
CA MET A 1 -3.98 5.99 -19.77
C MET A 1 -3.63 5.47 -18.38
N ASN A 2 -2.73 4.48 -18.29
CA ASN A 2 -2.25 4.05 -16.99
C ASN A 2 -1.37 5.15 -16.42
N ASN A 3 -1.71 5.65 -15.23
CA ASN A 3 -0.86 6.62 -14.54
C ASN A 3 0.44 5.92 -14.10
N ILE A 4 1.53 6.27 -14.74
CA ILE A 4 2.87 5.72 -14.47
C ILE A 4 3.55 6.39 -13.28
N ASN A 5 3.06 7.55 -12.84
CA ASN A 5 3.63 8.27 -11.71
C ASN A 5 3.12 7.70 -10.38
N PRO A 6 3.98 7.58 -9.37
CA PRO A 6 3.56 7.20 -8.03
C PRO A 6 2.61 8.26 -7.45
N SER A 7 1.89 7.92 -6.39
CA SER A 7 1.14 8.89 -5.60
C SER A 7 2.13 9.82 -4.89
N ASP A 8 1.97 11.13 -5.06
CA ASP A 8 2.83 12.14 -4.41
C ASP A 8 2.76 12.01 -2.89
N TRP A 9 1.58 11.68 -2.35
CA TRP A 9 1.43 11.47 -0.91
C TRP A 9 2.24 10.26 -0.44
N ILE A 10 2.19 9.12 -1.14
CA ILE A 10 3.02 7.94 -0.80
C ILE A 10 4.51 8.30 -0.83
N VAL A 11 4.94 9.00 -1.87
CA VAL A 11 6.34 9.46 -2.03
C VAL A 11 6.76 10.31 -0.83
N ASN A 12 5.97 11.31 -0.49
CA ASN A 12 6.24 12.22 0.61
C ASN A 12 6.29 11.47 1.96
N GLN A 13 5.39 10.52 2.20
CA GLN A 13 5.40 9.74 3.45
C GLN A 13 6.64 8.85 3.55
N VAL A 14 7.03 8.18 2.46
CA VAL A 14 8.27 7.38 2.45
C VAL A 14 9.48 8.27 2.71
N GLU A 15 9.59 9.44 2.09
CA GLU A 15 10.70 10.37 2.31
C GLU A 15 10.76 10.88 3.76
N LEU A 16 9.62 11.20 4.38
CA LEU A 16 9.56 11.61 5.78
C LEU A 16 10.01 10.50 6.74
N ILE A 17 9.60 9.26 6.46
CA ILE A 17 10.00 8.10 7.26
C ILE A 17 11.49 7.84 7.12
N THR A 18 12.03 7.84 5.90
CA THR A 18 13.41 7.46 5.61
C THR A 18 14.44 8.49 6.07
N LYS A 19 14.06 9.78 6.18
CA LYS A 19 14.90 10.81 6.80
C LYS A 19 15.26 10.51 8.27
N LYS A 20 14.41 9.75 8.97
CA LYS A 20 14.55 9.50 10.42
C LYS A 20 14.84 8.04 10.76
N ASN A 21 14.70 7.13 9.80
CA ASN A 21 14.79 5.70 10.03
C ASN A 21 15.61 5.04 8.92
N LYS A 22 16.43 4.06 9.30
CA LYS A 22 17.09 3.18 8.30
C LYS A 22 16.08 2.18 7.78
N ILE A 23 15.75 2.28 6.50
CA ILE A 23 14.82 1.39 5.81
C ILE A 23 15.61 0.48 4.87
N ASN A 24 15.43 -0.82 5.02
CA ASN A 24 16.11 -1.83 4.21
C ASN A 24 15.16 -2.49 3.20
N THR A 25 13.91 -2.76 3.62
CA THR A 25 12.95 -3.54 2.83
C THR A 25 11.58 -2.88 2.78
N ILE A 26 11.02 -2.80 1.59
CA ILE A 26 9.67 -2.28 1.34
C ILE A 26 8.87 -3.35 0.59
N ILE A 27 7.60 -3.51 0.93
CA ILE A 27 6.66 -4.30 0.12
C ILE A 27 5.58 -3.41 -0.47
N ASP A 28 5.30 -3.59 -1.76
CA ASP A 28 4.21 -2.95 -2.51
C ASP A 28 3.16 -4.04 -2.80
N VAL A 29 2.07 -4.01 -2.03
CA VAL A 29 1.01 -5.02 -2.03
C VAL A 29 -0.03 -4.67 -3.07
N ALA A 30 -0.37 -5.62 -3.96
CA ALA A 30 -1.24 -5.41 -5.12
C ALA A 30 -0.72 -4.24 -5.99
N CYS A 31 0.55 -4.31 -6.36
CA CYS A 31 1.34 -3.21 -6.93
C CYS A 31 0.92 -2.80 -8.34
N GLY A 32 0.10 -3.59 -9.03
CA GLY A 32 -0.31 -3.34 -10.41
C GLY A 32 0.89 -3.25 -11.37
N PHE A 33 1.00 -2.16 -12.12
CA PHE A 33 2.12 -1.86 -13.02
C PHE A 33 3.39 -1.37 -12.29
N GLY A 34 3.44 -1.48 -10.97
CA GLY A 34 4.64 -1.23 -10.16
C GLY A 34 5.09 0.23 -10.09
N ARG A 35 4.20 1.22 -10.27
CA ARG A 35 4.57 2.64 -10.28
C ARG A 35 5.30 3.09 -9.00
N HIS A 36 4.89 2.61 -7.83
CA HIS A 36 5.57 2.86 -6.56
C HIS A 36 6.83 2.01 -6.43
N SER A 37 6.74 0.73 -6.80
CA SER A 37 7.87 -0.20 -6.79
C SER A 37 9.06 0.34 -7.59
N VAL A 38 8.82 0.77 -8.83
CA VAL A 38 9.86 1.31 -9.73
C VAL A 38 10.46 2.59 -9.17
N TYR A 39 9.61 3.51 -8.70
CA TYR A 39 10.07 4.76 -8.10
C TYR A 39 11.01 4.49 -6.91
N LEU A 40 10.60 3.63 -5.99
CA LEU A 40 11.37 3.30 -4.79
C LEU A 40 12.65 2.54 -5.10
N ALA A 41 12.61 1.61 -6.04
CA ALA A 41 13.79 0.86 -6.48
C ALA A 41 14.83 1.78 -7.14
N ASN A 42 14.40 2.81 -7.88
CA ASN A 42 15.28 3.84 -8.45
C ASN A 42 15.89 4.76 -7.38
N LYS A 43 15.30 4.81 -6.19
CA LYS A 43 15.88 5.45 -4.98
C LYS A 43 16.75 4.48 -4.16
N ASN A 44 17.11 3.33 -4.76
CA ASN A 44 17.96 2.27 -4.16
C ASN A 44 17.32 1.50 -2.99
N TYR A 45 16.01 1.57 -2.77
CA TYR A 45 15.34 0.70 -1.80
C TYR A 45 15.17 -0.72 -2.37
N LYS A 46 15.27 -1.74 -1.51
CA LYS A 46 14.91 -3.12 -1.86
C LYS A 46 13.40 -3.26 -1.78
N VAL A 47 12.75 -3.56 -2.90
CA VAL A 47 11.30 -3.62 -3.02
C VAL A 47 10.84 -5.02 -3.38
N VAL A 48 9.89 -5.54 -2.61
CA VAL A 48 9.11 -6.73 -2.97
C VAL A 48 7.79 -6.25 -3.55
N SER A 49 7.46 -6.68 -4.76
CA SER A 49 6.26 -6.24 -5.49
C SER A 49 5.35 -7.43 -5.73
N ILE A 50 4.10 -7.35 -5.28
CA ILE A 50 3.16 -8.46 -5.38
C ILE A 50 1.90 -8.02 -6.10
N ASP A 51 1.48 -8.80 -7.09
CA ASP A 51 0.21 -8.66 -7.79
C ASP A 51 -0.25 -10.02 -8.30
N ILE A 52 -1.55 -10.18 -8.55
CA ILE A 52 -2.11 -11.37 -9.18
C ILE A 52 -1.86 -11.40 -10.70
N ASP A 53 -1.64 -10.24 -11.31
CA ASP A 53 -1.49 -10.09 -12.75
C ASP A 53 -0.01 -10.17 -13.17
N PHE A 54 0.41 -11.37 -13.58
CA PHE A 54 1.75 -11.61 -14.08
C PHE A 54 2.14 -10.71 -15.27
N LYS A 55 1.19 -10.34 -16.15
CA LYS A 55 1.47 -9.46 -17.28
C LYS A 55 1.90 -8.07 -16.84
N LYS A 56 1.30 -7.55 -15.77
CA LYS A 56 1.71 -6.27 -15.17
C LYS A 56 3.09 -6.37 -14.54
N LEU A 57 3.34 -7.41 -13.75
CA LEU A 57 4.64 -7.62 -13.08
C LEU A 57 5.79 -7.65 -14.09
N ARG A 58 5.63 -8.35 -15.21
CA ARG A 58 6.65 -8.44 -16.26
C ARG A 58 7.13 -7.10 -16.80
N THR A 59 6.36 -6.03 -16.68
CA THR A 59 6.72 -4.72 -17.26
C THR A 59 7.85 -4.01 -16.54
N PHE A 60 8.22 -4.43 -15.32
CA PHE A 60 9.21 -3.73 -14.49
C PHE A 60 10.19 -4.66 -13.74
N THR A 61 10.22 -5.97 -14.04
CA THR A 61 11.06 -6.95 -13.32
C THR A 61 12.57 -6.83 -13.58
N ASN A 62 12.98 -6.04 -14.57
CA ASN A 62 14.42 -5.90 -14.90
C ASN A 62 15.21 -5.02 -13.92
N ASN A 63 14.55 -4.42 -12.92
CA ASN A 63 15.25 -3.61 -11.92
C ASN A 63 15.82 -4.51 -10.82
N LYS A 64 17.16 -4.50 -10.65
CA LYS A 64 17.90 -5.32 -9.66
C LYS A 64 17.45 -5.12 -8.21
N ASN A 65 16.78 -4.01 -7.91
CA ASN A 65 16.28 -3.71 -6.58
C ASN A 65 14.83 -4.18 -6.37
N ILE A 66 14.18 -4.74 -7.39
CA ILE A 66 12.83 -5.29 -7.31
C ILE A 66 12.87 -6.81 -7.33
N ARG A 67 12.15 -7.41 -6.39
CA ARG A 67 11.74 -8.81 -6.44
C ARG A 67 10.24 -8.86 -6.58
N SER A 68 9.73 -9.45 -7.67
CA SER A 68 8.29 -9.57 -7.90
C SER A 68 7.80 -11.00 -7.72
N ALA A 69 6.59 -11.13 -7.19
CA ALA A 69 5.91 -12.41 -7.06
C ALA A 69 4.47 -12.29 -7.55
N CYS A 70 4.06 -13.24 -8.40
CA CYS A 70 2.68 -13.36 -8.85
C CYS A 70 1.91 -14.21 -7.85
N LEU A 71 1.09 -13.56 -7.01
CA LEU A 71 0.38 -14.20 -5.93
C LEU A 71 -1.08 -13.74 -5.89
N ASN A 72 -2.00 -14.70 -5.73
CA ASN A 72 -3.39 -14.39 -5.39
C ASN A 72 -3.49 -14.13 -3.88
N LEU A 73 -3.67 -12.87 -3.50
CA LEU A 73 -3.83 -12.48 -2.10
C LEU A 73 -5.26 -12.69 -1.57
N GLU A 74 -6.23 -12.95 -2.45
CA GLU A 74 -7.64 -13.14 -2.10
C GLU A 74 -8.00 -14.63 -1.97
N ASN A 75 -7.00 -15.50 -1.85
CA ASN A 75 -7.19 -16.90 -1.50
C ASN A 75 -7.46 -17.01 0.01
N HIS A 76 -8.65 -17.49 0.38
CA HIS A 76 -9.08 -17.63 1.77
C HIS A 76 -8.37 -18.73 2.55
N GLU A 77 -7.77 -19.70 1.86
CA GLU A 77 -7.17 -20.88 2.51
C GLU A 77 -5.75 -20.62 3.02
N TYR A 78 -5.02 -19.71 2.38
CA TYR A 78 -3.61 -19.52 2.69
C TYR A 78 -3.11 -18.11 2.39
N TRP A 79 -2.42 -17.50 3.36
CA TRP A 79 -1.69 -16.25 3.16
C TRP A 79 -0.24 -16.56 2.76
N PRO A 80 0.20 -16.19 1.54
CA PRO A 80 1.45 -16.71 0.98
C PRO A 80 2.72 -15.99 1.47
N ILE A 81 2.60 -14.92 2.25
CA ILE A 81 3.73 -14.08 2.62
C ILE A 81 4.12 -14.31 4.08
N GLN A 82 5.32 -14.87 4.30
CA GLN A 82 5.87 -15.21 5.62
C GLN A 82 7.01 -14.27 6.06
N SER A 83 7.09 -13.06 5.49
CA SER A 83 8.17 -12.11 5.74
C SER A 83 7.66 -10.82 6.35
N TYR A 84 8.57 -10.06 7.00
CA TYR A 84 8.28 -8.76 7.60
C TYR A 84 9.07 -7.65 6.89
N PHE A 85 8.47 -6.46 6.79
CA PHE A 85 9.01 -5.33 6.04
C PHE A 85 9.09 -4.07 6.90
N ASP A 86 10.09 -3.24 6.62
CA ASP A 86 10.23 -1.95 7.29
C ASP A 86 9.13 -0.97 6.87
N ILE A 87 8.69 -1.05 5.60
CA ILE A 87 7.52 -0.32 5.09
C ILE A 87 6.62 -1.28 4.28
N VAL A 88 5.34 -1.26 4.59
CA VAL A 88 4.27 -1.93 3.83
C VAL A 88 3.43 -0.86 3.14
N ILE A 89 3.36 -0.91 1.81
CA ILE A 89 2.58 0.02 0.99
C ILE A 89 1.40 -0.72 0.38
N VAL A 90 0.22 -0.12 0.49
CA VAL A 90 -1.02 -0.62 -0.13
C VAL A 90 -1.73 0.55 -0.81
N VAL A 91 -1.90 0.48 -2.13
CA VAL A 91 -2.52 1.57 -2.88
C VAL A 91 -3.61 1.07 -3.82
N ASN A 92 -4.82 1.65 -3.68
CA ASN A 92 -5.99 1.31 -4.50
C ASN A 92 -6.36 -0.19 -4.47
N TYR A 93 -6.09 -0.86 -3.36
CA TYR A 93 -6.46 -2.24 -3.08
C TYR A 93 -7.32 -2.29 -1.81
N LEU A 94 -8.38 -3.07 -1.83
CA LEU A 94 -9.24 -3.31 -0.67
C LEU A 94 -9.78 -4.73 -0.72
N TYR A 95 -9.35 -5.53 0.24
CA TYR A 95 -9.91 -6.84 0.54
C TYR A 95 -9.88 -7.04 2.05
N ARG A 96 -11.03 -6.89 2.69
CA ARG A 96 -11.13 -6.75 4.16
C ARG A 96 -10.58 -7.96 4.92
N SER A 97 -10.77 -9.16 4.38
CA SER A 97 -10.21 -10.39 4.98
C SER A 97 -8.69 -10.36 5.13
N ASN A 98 -7.99 -9.50 4.37
CA ASN A 98 -6.54 -9.38 4.42
C ASN A 98 -6.02 -8.30 5.36
N PHE A 99 -6.87 -7.52 6.01
CA PHE A 99 -6.38 -6.45 6.89
C PHE A 99 -5.42 -6.96 7.96
N LYS A 100 -5.78 -8.03 8.68
CA LYS A 100 -4.92 -8.64 9.69
C LYS A 100 -3.59 -9.14 9.10
N ASN A 101 -3.65 -9.76 7.93
CA ASN A 101 -2.47 -10.25 7.22
C ASN A 101 -1.54 -9.11 6.81
N ILE A 102 -2.09 -8.02 6.26
CA ILE A 102 -1.34 -6.83 5.88
C ILE A 102 -0.67 -6.17 7.11
N LEU A 103 -1.40 -6.02 8.22
CA LEU A 103 -0.83 -5.52 9.47
C LEU A 103 0.34 -6.38 9.96
N ASN A 104 0.24 -7.71 9.82
CA ASN A 104 1.28 -8.63 10.23
C ASN A 104 2.54 -8.55 9.36
N LEU A 105 2.48 -8.04 8.13
CA LEU A 105 3.68 -7.80 7.31
C LEU A 105 4.58 -6.68 7.85
N VAL A 106 4.03 -5.78 8.65
CA VAL A 106 4.80 -4.67 9.18
C VAL A 106 5.72 -5.16 10.29
N LYS A 107 7.01 -4.94 10.16
CA LYS A 107 8.02 -5.24 11.16
C LYS A 107 7.84 -4.39 12.42
N LYS A 108 8.34 -4.84 13.56
CA LYS A 108 8.50 -3.98 14.75
C LYS A 108 9.23 -2.69 14.35
N ASP A 109 8.73 -1.54 14.80
CA ASP A 109 9.18 -0.20 14.44
C ASP A 109 8.99 0.18 12.96
N GLY A 110 8.41 -0.70 12.14
CA GLY A 110 8.07 -0.45 10.75
C GLY A 110 6.78 0.34 10.57
N TYR A 111 6.43 0.60 9.32
CA TYR A 111 5.33 1.48 8.95
C TYR A 111 4.39 0.81 7.95
N LEU A 112 3.10 1.02 8.15
CA LEU A 112 2.05 0.81 7.14
C LEU A 112 1.75 2.16 6.49
N ILE A 113 1.73 2.20 5.16
CA ILE A 113 1.23 3.33 4.36
C ILE A 113 0.11 2.79 3.48
N TYR A 114 -1.12 3.21 3.74
CA TYR A 114 -2.29 2.71 3.06
C TYR A 114 -3.10 3.84 2.45
N GLU A 115 -3.35 3.79 1.15
CA GLU A 115 -4.17 4.75 0.40
C GLU A 115 -5.17 3.99 -0.46
N THR A 116 -6.48 4.16 -0.23
CA THR A 116 -7.50 3.59 -1.12
C THR A 116 -8.82 4.37 -1.06
N PHE A 117 -9.73 4.01 -1.95
CA PHE A 117 -11.00 4.68 -2.13
C PHE A 117 -11.97 4.40 -0.97
N CYS A 118 -12.83 5.37 -0.66
CA CYS A 118 -13.90 5.21 0.33
C CYS A 118 -15.26 5.68 -0.20
N ILE A 119 -16.30 5.36 0.51
CA ILE A 119 -17.70 5.74 0.19
C ILE A 119 -17.74 7.25 -0.06
N GLY A 120 -18.37 7.64 -1.17
CA GLY A 120 -18.33 8.99 -1.73
C GLY A 120 -17.50 9.09 -3.01
N ASN A 121 -16.58 8.11 -3.27
CA ASN A 121 -15.78 8.08 -4.49
C ASN A 121 -16.63 7.79 -5.74
N GLU A 122 -17.74 7.11 -5.62
CA GLU A 122 -18.66 6.79 -6.73
C GLU A 122 -19.15 8.02 -7.49
N LYS A 123 -19.08 9.21 -6.87
CA LYS A 123 -19.39 10.51 -7.50
C LYS A 123 -18.28 10.98 -8.46
N TYR A 124 -17.06 10.45 -8.30
CA TYR A 124 -15.88 10.88 -9.06
C TYR A 124 -15.40 9.85 -10.09
N GLY A 125 -15.81 8.58 -9.94
CA GLY A 125 -15.39 7.54 -10.87
C GLY A 125 -15.44 6.13 -10.30
N LYS A 126 -14.58 5.27 -10.81
CA LYS A 126 -14.41 3.89 -10.31
C LYS A 126 -13.37 3.87 -9.18
N PRO A 127 -13.48 2.93 -8.22
CA PRO A 127 -14.56 1.94 -8.06
C PRO A 127 -15.86 2.60 -7.58
N LYS A 128 -17.01 1.95 -7.91
CA LYS A 128 -18.35 2.37 -7.47
C LYS A 128 -19.01 1.36 -6.53
N ARG A 129 -18.58 0.09 -6.58
CA ARG A 129 -19.14 -0.99 -5.78
C ARG A 129 -18.67 -0.89 -4.34
N LYS A 130 -19.59 -1.04 -3.39
CA LYS A 130 -19.33 -0.84 -1.95
C LYS A 130 -18.22 -1.73 -1.40
N GLU A 131 -18.10 -2.95 -1.90
CA GLU A 131 -17.04 -3.88 -1.48
C GLU A 131 -15.62 -3.36 -1.74
N TYR A 132 -15.45 -2.44 -2.68
CA TYR A 132 -14.17 -1.79 -3.02
C TYR A 132 -14.03 -0.39 -2.43
N LEU A 133 -14.95 0.03 -1.57
CA LEU A 133 -14.96 1.33 -0.93
C LEU A 133 -14.90 1.17 0.59
N LEU A 134 -13.95 1.83 1.22
CA LEU A 134 -13.85 1.90 2.68
C LEU A 134 -15.05 2.65 3.26
N GLU A 135 -15.51 2.23 4.41
CA GLU A 135 -16.46 2.98 5.22
C GLU A 135 -15.78 4.17 5.93
N ASN A 136 -16.58 5.02 6.57
CA ASN A 136 -16.05 6.20 7.24
C ASN A 136 -14.97 5.82 8.28
N LYS A 137 -13.78 6.38 8.11
CA LYS A 137 -12.60 6.17 8.97
C LYS A 137 -12.19 4.71 9.14
N GLU A 138 -12.55 3.82 8.22
CA GLU A 138 -12.29 2.38 8.35
C GLU A 138 -10.80 2.07 8.49
N LEU A 139 -9.89 2.77 7.79
CA LEU A 139 -8.44 2.55 7.96
C LEU A 139 -7.94 2.84 9.38
N LYS A 140 -8.57 3.73 10.12
CA LYS A 140 -8.23 3.92 11.54
C LYS A 140 -8.63 2.72 12.39
N ASN A 141 -9.78 2.13 12.07
CA ASN A 141 -10.38 1.05 12.86
C ASN A 141 -9.70 -0.30 12.62
N ILE A 142 -9.00 -0.48 11.47
CA ILE A 142 -8.25 -1.71 11.21
C ILE A 142 -6.96 -1.80 12.02
N THR A 143 -6.40 -0.67 12.45
CA THR A 143 -5.17 -0.68 13.26
C THR A 143 -5.52 -1.11 14.69
N ASP A 144 -4.82 -2.13 15.17
CA ASP A 144 -4.94 -2.62 16.55
C ASP A 144 -3.95 -1.91 17.50
N ASN A 145 -3.92 -2.32 18.76
CA ASN A 145 -3.08 -1.74 19.81
C ASN A 145 -1.56 -1.85 19.56
N ARG A 146 -1.15 -2.63 18.57
CA ARG A 146 0.25 -2.72 18.13
C ARG A 146 0.69 -1.51 17.29
N PHE A 147 -0.24 -0.63 16.89
CA PHE A 147 0.04 0.48 15.98
C PHE A 147 -0.29 1.84 16.60
N VAL A 148 0.54 2.81 16.26
CA VAL A 148 0.29 4.24 16.52
C VAL A 148 0.07 4.94 15.17
N ILE A 149 -1.10 5.53 14.99
CA ILE A 149 -1.40 6.32 13.80
C ILE A 149 -0.54 7.58 13.80
N LYS A 150 0.24 7.79 12.74
CA LYS A 150 1.11 8.95 12.55
C LYS A 150 0.51 10.01 11.66
N ASP A 151 -0.30 9.59 10.68
CA ASP A 151 -1.02 10.47 9.78
C ASP A 151 -2.31 9.81 9.31
N PHE A 152 -3.36 10.60 9.15
CA PHE A 152 -4.63 10.14 8.60
C PHE A 152 -5.35 11.26 7.88
N TYR A 153 -5.77 10.98 6.66
CA TYR A 153 -6.62 11.86 5.86
C TYR A 153 -7.81 11.08 5.30
N GLN A 154 -8.97 11.71 5.27
CA GLN A 154 -10.13 11.25 4.51
C GLN A 154 -10.72 12.44 3.79
N GLY A 155 -10.78 12.38 2.47
CA GLY A 155 -11.26 13.50 1.69
C GLY A 155 -10.98 13.38 0.20
N ILE A 156 -11.18 14.51 -0.50
CA ILE A 156 -10.97 14.61 -1.94
C ILE A 156 -9.46 14.69 -2.24
N VAL A 157 -9.01 13.82 -3.14
CA VAL A 157 -7.69 13.85 -3.76
C VAL A 157 -7.87 14.25 -5.22
N SER A 158 -7.16 15.30 -5.67
CA SER A 158 -7.36 15.87 -7.01
C SER A 158 -6.42 15.28 -8.07
N VAL A 159 -5.29 14.71 -7.68
CA VAL A 159 -4.23 14.20 -8.57
C VAL A 159 -4.05 12.70 -8.35
N PRO A 160 -3.87 11.91 -9.41
CA PRO A 160 -3.90 12.21 -10.85
C PRO A 160 -5.31 12.42 -11.39
N THR A 161 -6.33 11.95 -10.68
CA THR A 161 -7.74 12.13 -10.98
C THR A 161 -8.51 12.40 -9.71
N LYS A 162 -9.53 13.25 -9.80
CA LYS A 162 -10.37 13.57 -8.63
C LYS A 162 -11.02 12.28 -8.09
N SER A 163 -10.83 12.04 -6.81
CA SER A 163 -11.31 10.84 -6.12
C SER A 163 -11.54 11.12 -4.64
N PHE A 164 -12.30 10.27 -3.95
CA PHE A 164 -12.51 10.36 -2.51
C PHE A 164 -11.85 9.17 -1.82
N LYS A 165 -10.87 9.43 -0.96
CA LYS A 165 -9.97 8.41 -0.40
C LYS A 165 -9.79 8.52 1.09
N GLN A 166 -9.36 7.42 1.69
CA GLN A 166 -8.66 7.41 2.96
C GLN A 166 -7.19 7.12 2.75
N MET A 167 -6.37 7.77 3.57
CA MET A 167 -4.92 7.68 3.55
C MET A 167 -4.44 7.57 5.00
N LEU A 168 -3.63 6.56 5.30
CA LEU A 168 -3.16 6.25 6.64
C LEU A 168 -1.66 5.98 6.65
N VAL A 169 -0.95 6.58 7.61
CA VAL A 169 0.36 6.12 8.06
C VAL A 169 0.24 5.65 9.49
N ALA A 170 0.61 4.40 9.73
CA ALA A 170 0.66 3.82 11.07
C ALA A 170 2.02 3.18 11.34
N LYS A 171 2.61 3.46 12.51
CA LYS A 171 3.85 2.84 12.96
C LYS A 171 3.54 1.67 13.89
N ARG A 172 4.11 0.49 13.61
CA ARG A 172 4.06 -0.62 14.55
C ARG A 172 5.00 -0.34 15.71
N VAL A 173 4.46 -0.36 16.92
CA VAL A 173 5.23 -0.21 18.16
C VAL A 173 5.43 -1.58 18.82
N ALA A 174 6.42 -1.70 19.69
CA ALA A 174 6.55 -2.89 20.54
C ALA A 174 5.37 -2.93 21.52
N MET A 175 4.75 -4.08 21.66
CA MET A 175 4.08 -4.41 22.90
C MET A 175 5.14 -4.76 23.94
#